data_aa462682cb2dd47e9090a4f8e19f2277
#
_entry.id   aa462682cb2dd47e9090a4f8e19f2277
#
_cell.length_a   1.000
_cell.length_b   1.000
_cell.length_c   1.000
_cell.angle_alpha   90.00
_cell.angle_beta   90.00
_cell.angle_gamma   90.00
#
_symmetry.space_group_name_H-M   'P 1'
#
loop_
_entity.id
_entity.type
_entity.pdbx_description
1 polymer ?
#
loop_
_entity_poly.entity_id
_entity_poly.type
_entity_poly.pdbx_seq_one_letter_code
_entity_poly.pdbx_strand_id
1 'polypeptide(L)'
;MMKTHLFLSLLFAASFLPAKAQTYQPSAENLKAREEFQDNKFGIFLHWGLYCMLATGEWTMTNKDLNYKEYAKLAGGFYPSKFSAAEWVSAIKASGAKYICFTSRHHEGFSMFHTKYSDYNIVDATPFKRDVVKELADECHKQGIRLH
;
A
#
# COMPACT_ATOMS: atom_id res chain seq x y z
N MET A 1 -45.39 -10.92 -36.25
CA MET A 1 -45.07 -10.09 -35.10
C MET A 1 -44.97 -10.82 -33.74
N MET A 2 -45.57 -12.01 -33.55
CA MET A 2 -45.54 -12.78 -32.28
C MET A 2 -44.20 -13.45 -31.94
N LYS A 3 -43.34 -13.78 -32.92
CA LYS A 3 -42.06 -14.48 -32.67
C LYS A 3 -40.95 -13.61 -32.05
N THR A 4 -40.97 -12.30 -32.31
CA THR A 4 -39.94 -11.35 -31.79
C THR A 4 -40.17 -11.05 -30.32
N HIS A 5 -41.39 -11.02 -29.83
CA HIS A 5 -41.69 -10.75 -28.42
C HIS A 5 -41.31 -11.91 -27.51
N LEU A 6 -41.42 -13.17 -28.03
CA LEU A 6 -41.05 -14.37 -27.27
C LEU A 6 -39.52 -14.43 -27.02
N PHE A 7 -38.70 -14.03 -28.01
CA PHE A 7 -37.25 -13.97 -27.86
C PHE A 7 -36.79 -12.90 -26.86
N LEU A 8 -37.45 -11.75 -26.85
CA LEU A 8 -37.13 -10.65 -25.91
C LEU A 8 -37.50 -11.04 -24.46
N SER A 9 -38.60 -11.76 -24.27
CA SER A 9 -39.04 -12.23 -22.95
C SER A 9 -38.13 -13.31 -22.36
N LEU A 10 -37.55 -14.19 -23.22
CA LEU A 10 -36.58 -15.20 -22.81
C LEU A 10 -35.22 -14.58 -22.41
N LEU A 11 -34.78 -13.52 -23.11
CA LEU A 11 -33.57 -12.79 -22.73
C LEU A 11 -33.73 -12.06 -21.40
N PHE A 12 -34.91 -11.52 -21.10
CA PHE A 12 -35.19 -10.82 -19.84
C PHE A 12 -35.30 -11.78 -18.64
N ALA A 13 -35.84 -12.98 -18.85
CA ALA A 13 -35.90 -14.02 -17.81
C ALA A 13 -34.53 -14.60 -17.45
N ALA A 14 -33.58 -14.65 -18.39
CA ALA A 14 -32.22 -15.12 -18.13
C ALA A 14 -31.40 -14.14 -17.23
N SER A 15 -31.78 -12.85 -17.18
CA SER A 15 -31.11 -11.84 -16.37
C SER A 15 -31.41 -11.94 -14.86
N PHE A 16 -32.39 -12.74 -14.46
CA PHE A 16 -32.77 -12.97 -13.05
C PHE A 16 -32.25 -14.28 -12.46
N LEU A 17 -31.34 -14.97 -13.15
CA LEU A 17 -30.67 -16.11 -12.53
C LEU A 17 -29.83 -15.61 -11.36
N PRO A 18 -30.02 -16.12 -10.13
CA PRO A 18 -29.23 -15.70 -8.99
C PRO A 18 -27.76 -16.03 -9.25
N ALA A 19 -26.95 -15.01 -9.34
CA ALA A 19 -25.50 -15.21 -9.38
C ALA A 19 -25.11 -15.83 -8.04
N LYS A 20 -24.64 -17.08 -8.05
CA LYS A 20 -24.04 -17.68 -6.86
C LYS A 20 -22.75 -16.94 -6.60
N ALA A 21 -22.73 -16.13 -5.56
CA ALA A 21 -21.49 -15.54 -5.06
C ALA A 21 -20.53 -16.70 -4.69
N GLN A 22 -19.34 -16.69 -5.27
CA GLN A 22 -18.33 -17.67 -4.92
C GLN A 22 -17.93 -17.44 -3.45
N THR A 23 -18.24 -18.38 -2.57
CA THR A 23 -17.84 -18.29 -1.18
C THR A 23 -16.32 -18.47 -1.10
N TYR A 24 -15.63 -17.43 -0.67
CA TYR A 24 -14.19 -17.50 -0.44
C TYR A 24 -13.88 -18.52 0.66
N GLN A 25 -13.02 -19.48 0.32
CA GLN A 25 -12.48 -20.47 1.26
C GLN A 25 -10.98 -20.16 1.45
N PRO A 26 -10.57 -19.70 2.65
CA PRO A 26 -9.16 -19.41 2.91
C PRO A 26 -8.33 -20.71 2.88
N SER A 27 -7.11 -20.63 2.34
CA SER A 27 -6.15 -21.74 2.43
C SER A 27 -5.65 -21.92 3.87
N ALA A 28 -5.05 -23.09 4.16
CA ALA A 28 -4.46 -23.36 5.46
C ALA A 28 -3.38 -22.34 5.82
N GLU A 29 -2.55 -21.92 4.85
CA GLU A 29 -1.52 -20.90 5.03
C GLU A 29 -2.15 -19.55 5.37
N ASN A 30 -3.26 -19.18 4.71
CA ASN A 30 -3.97 -17.93 5.00
C ASN A 30 -4.56 -17.93 6.41
N LEU A 31 -5.15 -19.05 6.83
CA LEU A 31 -5.67 -19.18 8.22
C LEU A 31 -4.54 -19.03 9.25
N LYS A 32 -3.42 -19.70 9.04
CA LYS A 32 -2.23 -19.58 9.88
C LYS A 32 -1.69 -18.15 9.93
N ALA A 33 -1.61 -17.47 8.78
CA ALA A 33 -1.14 -16.09 8.73
C ALA A 33 -2.08 -15.12 9.48
N ARG A 34 -3.40 -15.36 9.45
CA ARG A 34 -4.38 -14.58 10.23
C ARG A 34 -4.21 -14.80 11.75
N GLU A 35 -3.99 -16.04 12.16
CA GLU A 35 -3.73 -16.38 13.57
C GLU A 35 -2.44 -15.71 14.04
N GLU A 36 -1.34 -15.83 13.29
CA GLU A 36 -0.08 -15.15 13.58
C GLU A 36 -0.26 -13.62 13.69
N PHE A 37 -1.04 -13.02 12.79
CA PHE A 37 -1.32 -11.58 12.84
C PHE A 37 -2.09 -11.20 14.12
N GLN A 38 -3.10 -12.00 14.49
CA GLN A 38 -3.86 -11.79 15.72
C GLN A 38 -2.98 -11.91 16.98
N ASP A 39 -2.00 -12.80 16.97
CA ASP A 39 -1.11 -13.04 18.10
C ASP A 39 -0.02 -11.97 18.23
N ASN A 40 0.33 -11.29 17.14
CA ASN A 40 1.37 -10.26 17.15
C ASN A 40 1.03 -9.04 18.01
N LYS A 41 -0.24 -8.73 18.26
CA LYS A 41 -0.81 -7.69 19.15
C LYS A 41 -0.24 -6.29 19.01
N PHE A 42 1.10 -6.12 19.03
CA PHE A 42 1.77 -4.83 19.03
C PHE A 42 2.63 -4.65 17.78
N GLY A 43 2.34 -3.60 17.03
CA GLY A 43 3.08 -3.18 15.83
C GLY A 43 3.23 -1.68 15.75
N ILE A 44 4.11 -1.23 14.87
CA ILE A 44 4.33 0.18 14.58
C ILE A 44 3.76 0.52 13.22
N PHE A 45 2.90 1.54 13.17
CA PHE A 45 2.38 2.07 11.91
C PHE A 45 3.19 3.30 11.50
N LEU A 46 3.75 3.29 10.27
CA LEU A 46 4.58 4.36 9.75
C LEU A 46 3.91 5.01 8.53
N HIS A 47 3.64 6.31 8.64
CA HIS A 47 3.31 7.18 7.52
C HIS A 47 4.56 7.94 7.10
N TRP A 48 5.06 7.67 5.89
CA TRP A 48 6.23 8.35 5.38
C TRP A 48 6.19 8.45 3.85
N GLY A 49 6.39 9.65 3.33
CA GLY A 49 6.32 9.96 1.91
C GLY A 49 6.61 11.43 1.65
N LEU A 50 6.30 11.93 0.45
CA LEU A 50 6.53 13.34 0.08
C LEU A 50 5.89 14.33 1.04
N TYR A 51 4.72 13.99 1.61
CA TYR A 51 4.00 14.84 2.57
C TYR A 51 4.83 15.21 3.80
N CYS A 52 5.81 14.39 4.19
CA CYS A 52 6.69 14.70 5.32
C CYS A 52 7.56 15.94 5.09
N MET A 53 7.84 16.29 3.82
CA MET A 53 8.60 17.50 3.50
C MET A 53 7.86 18.78 3.88
N LEU A 54 6.54 18.76 3.94
CA LEU A 54 5.69 19.89 4.27
C LEU A 54 5.36 20.00 5.77
N ALA A 55 5.69 18.96 6.56
CA ALA A 55 5.51 18.86 8.01
C ALA A 55 4.08 19.20 8.52
N THR A 56 3.05 18.94 7.70
CA THR A 56 1.64 19.25 7.98
C THR A 56 0.72 18.03 7.89
N GLY A 57 1.30 16.82 7.90
CA GLY A 57 0.57 15.54 7.86
C GLY A 57 0.40 14.97 6.47
N GLU A 58 -0.02 13.73 6.42
CA GLU A 58 -0.14 12.93 5.19
C GLU A 58 -1.29 13.39 4.26
N TRP A 59 -2.27 14.11 4.81
CA TRP A 59 -3.40 14.69 4.06
C TRP A 59 -3.12 16.09 3.51
N THR A 60 -1.89 16.56 3.58
CA THR A 60 -1.52 17.94 3.21
C THR A 60 -1.99 18.35 1.81
N MET A 61 -1.83 17.48 0.82
CA MET A 61 -2.24 17.79 -0.56
C MET A 61 -3.74 18.09 -0.62
N THR A 62 -4.57 17.26 0.01
CA THR A 62 -6.03 17.42 0.05
C THR A 62 -6.46 18.58 0.92
N ASN A 63 -5.93 18.68 2.14
CA ASN A 63 -6.36 19.70 3.10
C ASN A 63 -6.02 21.13 2.69
N LYS A 64 -4.99 21.30 1.86
CA LYS A 64 -4.56 22.60 1.33
C LYS A 64 -4.97 22.83 -0.13
N ASP A 65 -5.78 21.93 -0.70
CA ASP A 65 -6.23 21.98 -2.11
C ASP A 65 -5.06 22.20 -3.10
N LEU A 66 -3.96 21.48 -2.88
CA LEU A 66 -2.77 21.62 -3.70
C LEU A 66 -2.97 20.90 -5.03
N ASN A 67 -2.62 21.58 -6.14
CA ASN A 67 -2.61 20.95 -7.45
C ASN A 67 -1.63 19.78 -7.47
N TYR A 68 -2.08 18.60 -7.90
CA TYR A 68 -1.29 17.38 -7.87
C TYR A 68 0.01 17.46 -8.72
N LYS A 69 0.02 18.22 -9.82
CA LYS A 69 1.22 18.42 -10.67
C LYS A 69 2.27 19.26 -9.96
N GLU A 70 1.84 20.28 -9.22
CA GLU A 70 2.73 21.13 -8.41
C GLU A 70 3.25 20.35 -7.19
N TYR A 71 2.36 19.60 -6.53
CA TYR A 71 2.74 18.74 -5.42
C TYR A 71 3.77 17.68 -5.83
N ALA A 72 3.61 17.06 -7.00
CA ALA A 72 4.53 16.03 -7.50
C ALA A 72 5.97 16.55 -7.69
N LYS A 73 6.19 17.87 -7.85
CA LYS A 73 7.52 18.47 -7.94
C LYS A 73 8.34 18.31 -6.66
N LEU A 74 7.69 18.05 -5.52
CA LEU A 74 8.36 17.75 -4.26
C LEU A 74 9.31 16.54 -4.39
N ALA A 75 9.00 15.59 -5.27
CA ALA A 75 9.85 14.43 -5.50
C ALA A 75 11.27 14.80 -5.88
N GLY A 76 11.47 15.87 -6.67
CA GLY A 76 12.79 16.36 -7.05
C GLY A 76 13.67 16.83 -5.89
N GLY A 77 13.06 17.15 -4.74
CA GLY A 77 13.78 17.54 -3.52
C GLY A 77 13.81 16.45 -2.43
N PHE A 78 13.17 15.30 -2.67
CA PHE A 78 13.07 14.24 -1.66
C PHE A 78 14.38 13.42 -1.60
N TYR A 79 15.20 13.74 -0.62
CA TYR A 79 16.50 13.09 -0.41
C TYR A 79 16.74 12.76 1.07
N PRO A 80 16.13 11.70 1.61
CA PRO A 80 16.26 11.33 3.02
C PRO A 80 17.62 10.65 3.31
N SER A 81 18.69 11.44 3.34
CA SER A 81 20.08 10.96 3.48
C SER A 81 20.36 10.14 4.74
N LYS A 82 19.54 10.31 5.79
CA LYS A 82 19.68 9.59 7.06
C LYS A 82 18.83 8.32 7.15
N PHE A 83 18.13 7.93 6.07
CA PHE A 83 17.35 6.71 6.10
C PHE A 83 18.27 5.48 6.17
N SER A 84 18.03 4.66 7.18
CA SER A 84 18.67 3.36 7.39
C SER A 84 17.61 2.35 7.80
N ALA A 85 17.28 1.41 6.90
CA ALA A 85 16.32 0.35 7.20
C ALA A 85 16.77 -0.51 8.41
N ALA A 86 18.08 -0.77 8.51
CA ALA A 86 18.64 -1.54 9.62
C ALA A 86 18.41 -0.87 10.99
N GLU A 87 18.67 0.44 11.07
CA GLU A 87 18.45 1.21 12.31
C GLU A 87 16.97 1.30 12.67
N TRP A 88 16.10 1.55 11.67
CA TRP A 88 14.66 1.63 11.90
C TRP A 88 14.10 0.31 12.41
N VAL A 89 14.39 -0.79 11.71
CA VAL A 89 13.89 -2.12 12.11
C VAL A 89 14.45 -2.53 13.47
N SER A 90 15.72 -2.24 13.75
CA SER A 90 16.35 -2.53 15.04
C SER A 90 15.68 -1.76 16.19
N ALA A 91 15.43 -0.45 16.02
CA ALA A 91 14.75 0.37 17.01
C ALA A 91 13.30 -0.10 17.25
N ILE A 92 12.57 -0.44 16.18
CA ILE A 92 11.21 -0.96 16.28
C ILE A 92 11.19 -2.31 16.98
N LYS A 93 12.11 -3.22 16.65
CA LYS A 93 12.25 -4.50 17.35
C LYS A 93 12.56 -4.31 18.83
N ALA A 94 13.45 -3.39 19.17
CA ALA A 94 13.81 -3.08 20.56
C ALA A 94 12.63 -2.52 21.37
N SER A 95 11.63 -1.90 20.72
CA SER A 95 10.39 -1.46 21.39
C SER A 95 9.45 -2.60 21.79
N GLY A 96 9.74 -3.83 21.36
CA GLY A 96 8.89 -5.01 21.56
C GLY A 96 7.85 -5.24 20.46
N ALA A 97 7.79 -4.39 19.44
CA ALA A 97 6.88 -4.56 18.31
C ALA A 97 7.21 -5.83 17.51
N LYS A 98 6.17 -6.46 16.98
CA LYS A 98 6.24 -7.71 16.21
C LYS A 98 6.13 -7.47 14.70
N TYR A 99 5.60 -6.32 14.30
CA TYR A 99 5.44 -5.96 12.89
C TYR A 99 5.54 -4.45 12.67
N ILE A 100 5.80 -4.10 11.43
CA ILE A 100 5.71 -2.76 10.88
C ILE A 100 4.58 -2.73 9.86
N CYS A 101 3.68 -1.76 9.94
CA CYS A 101 2.75 -1.43 8.88
C CYS A 101 3.23 -0.13 8.23
N PHE A 102 3.59 -0.20 6.94
CA PHE A 102 4.20 0.93 6.23
C PHE A 102 3.29 1.40 5.10
N THR A 103 3.02 2.71 5.04
CA THR A 103 2.30 3.28 3.90
C THR A 103 3.18 3.29 2.65
N SER A 104 3.19 2.19 1.93
CA SER A 104 3.99 2.05 0.69
C SER A 104 3.57 3.02 -0.42
N ARG A 105 2.30 3.44 -0.40
CA ARG A 105 1.70 4.48 -1.26
C ARG A 105 0.54 5.09 -0.50
N HIS A 106 0.44 6.42 -0.48
CA HIS A 106 -0.68 7.12 0.13
C HIS A 106 -1.60 7.74 -0.95
N HIS A 107 -2.62 8.54 -0.56
CA HIS A 107 -3.64 9.06 -1.48
C HIS A 107 -3.08 9.96 -2.61
N GLU A 108 -1.91 10.58 -2.42
CA GLU A 108 -1.26 11.41 -3.45
C GLU A 108 -0.62 10.59 -4.58
N GLY A 109 -0.61 9.26 -4.44
CA GLY A 109 -0.17 8.32 -5.48
C GLY A 109 1.33 8.11 -5.61
N PHE A 110 2.16 8.72 -4.74
CA PHE A 110 3.61 8.52 -4.74
C PHE A 110 3.97 7.17 -4.12
N SER A 111 4.75 6.35 -4.86
CA SER A 111 5.17 5.03 -4.39
C SER A 111 6.54 5.10 -3.72
N MET A 112 6.65 4.57 -2.51
CA MET A 112 7.90 4.43 -1.77
C MET A 112 8.71 3.17 -2.20
N PHE A 113 8.34 2.57 -3.34
CA PHE A 113 8.96 1.40 -3.96
C PHE A 113 9.06 1.58 -5.47
N HIS A 114 9.99 0.88 -6.10
CA HIS A 114 10.13 0.86 -7.55
C HIS A 114 9.00 0.06 -8.20
N THR A 115 8.41 0.63 -9.26
CA THR A 115 7.38 -0.04 -10.05
C THR A 115 7.46 0.37 -11.53
N LYS A 116 7.30 -0.60 -12.43
CA LYS A 116 7.25 -0.37 -13.87
C LYS A 116 5.93 0.26 -14.37
N TYR A 117 4.94 0.40 -13.49
CA TYR A 117 3.61 0.91 -13.86
C TYR A 117 3.47 2.42 -13.70
N SER A 118 4.43 3.08 -13.06
CA SER A 118 4.44 4.52 -12.86
C SER A 118 5.86 4.97 -12.50
N ASP A 119 6.33 6.04 -13.13
CA ASP A 119 7.57 6.74 -12.79
C ASP A 119 7.44 7.67 -11.57
N TYR A 120 6.20 7.87 -11.08
CA TYR A 120 5.93 8.63 -9.85
C TYR A 120 6.22 7.76 -8.61
N ASN A 121 7.48 7.43 -8.45
CA ASN A 121 7.99 6.59 -7.37
C ASN A 121 9.35 7.08 -6.87
N ILE A 122 9.76 6.61 -5.68
CA ILE A 122 10.96 7.08 -4.98
C ILE A 122 12.26 6.80 -5.76
N VAL A 123 12.30 5.76 -6.58
CA VAL A 123 13.50 5.40 -7.35
C VAL A 123 13.62 6.26 -8.60
N ASP A 124 12.52 6.45 -9.35
CA ASP A 124 12.56 7.13 -10.63
C ASP A 124 12.45 8.66 -10.50
N ALA A 125 11.55 9.14 -9.62
CA ALA A 125 11.23 10.55 -9.50
C ALA A 125 12.12 11.34 -8.53
N THR A 126 12.94 10.68 -7.70
CA THR A 126 13.73 11.38 -6.68
C THR A 126 15.24 11.26 -6.92
N PRO A 127 16.05 12.19 -6.40
CA PRO A 127 17.51 12.04 -6.40
C PRO A 127 18.01 10.93 -5.46
N PHE A 128 17.14 10.41 -4.57
CA PHE A 128 17.49 9.38 -3.59
C PHE A 128 17.77 8.01 -4.23
N LYS A 129 17.02 7.64 -5.27
CA LYS A 129 17.25 6.44 -6.10
C LYS A 129 17.27 5.09 -5.37
N ARG A 130 16.68 5.01 -4.16
CA ARG A 130 16.64 3.78 -3.36
C ARG A 130 15.21 3.33 -3.16
N ASP A 131 14.99 2.01 -3.17
CA ASP A 131 13.69 1.38 -2.92
C ASP A 131 13.51 1.14 -1.42
N VAL A 132 12.84 2.05 -0.76
CA VAL A 132 12.63 2.02 0.70
C VAL A 132 11.85 0.79 1.15
N VAL A 133 10.80 0.41 0.42
CA VAL A 133 9.97 -0.75 0.81
C VAL A 133 10.79 -2.03 0.67
N LYS A 134 11.56 -2.15 -0.39
CA LYS A 134 12.45 -3.30 -0.56
C LYS A 134 13.48 -3.39 0.57
N GLU A 135 14.15 -2.29 0.89
CA GLU A 135 15.15 -2.27 1.95
C GLU A 135 14.54 -2.58 3.34
N LEU A 136 13.35 -2.06 3.63
CA LEU A 136 12.63 -2.40 4.85
C LEU A 136 12.23 -3.88 4.88
N ALA A 137 11.75 -4.42 3.76
CA ALA A 137 11.36 -5.83 3.67
C ALA A 137 12.56 -6.76 3.90
N ASP A 138 13.68 -6.49 3.25
CA ASP A 138 14.91 -7.28 3.39
C ASP A 138 15.40 -7.27 4.85
N GLU A 139 15.41 -6.09 5.48
CA GLU A 139 15.88 -5.95 6.85
C GLU A 139 14.87 -6.51 7.88
N CYS A 140 13.56 -6.36 7.65
CA CYS A 140 12.53 -7.00 8.46
C CYS A 140 12.68 -8.52 8.43
N HIS A 141 12.87 -9.10 7.25
CA HIS A 141 13.10 -10.54 7.11
C HIS A 141 14.34 -11.00 7.89
N LYS A 142 15.46 -10.29 7.75
CA LYS A 142 16.72 -10.57 8.45
C LYS A 142 16.58 -10.50 9.97
N GLN A 143 15.83 -9.54 10.50
CA GLN A 143 15.68 -9.34 11.94
C GLN A 143 14.47 -10.08 12.56
N GLY A 144 13.66 -10.77 11.76
CA GLY A 144 12.50 -11.52 12.22
C GLY A 144 11.32 -10.63 12.65
N ILE A 145 11.13 -9.48 12.00
CA ILE A 145 9.97 -8.58 12.13
C ILE A 145 9.09 -8.76 10.88
N ARG A 146 7.76 -8.73 11.05
CA ARG A 146 6.83 -8.74 9.91
C ARG A 146 6.71 -7.35 9.32
N LEU A 147 6.66 -7.25 7.97
CA LEU A 147 6.29 -6.03 7.25
C LEU A 147 4.91 -6.21 6.60
N HIS A 148 4.01 -5.28 6.84
CA HIS A 148 2.66 -5.19 6.28
C HIS A 148 2.47 -3.90 5.48
#